data_f76d46fc162a549586df4a35b520db46
#
_entry.id   f76d46fc162a549586df4a35b520db46
#
_cell.length_a   1.000
_cell.length_b   1.000
_cell.length_c   1.000
_cell.angle_alpha   90.00
_cell.angle_beta   90.00
_cell.angle_gamma   90.00
#
_symmetry.space_group_name_H-M   'P 1'
#
loop_
_entity.id
_entity.type
_entity.pdbx_description
1 polymer ?
#
loop_
_entity_poly.entity_id
_entity_poly.type
_entity_poly.pdbx_seq_one_letter_code
_entity_poly.pdbx_strand_id
1 'polypeptide(L)'
;MGYYNMILQYGENTFLNDCKRNKVDGLIVVDLPWPENKNFAKKCKQRSICYVQLLSPTTSQKRLKLIVKDSHEMIYYISMLSTTGGKLKVSPSKILTNYKKIKKISRYKNCVIGFGITKTTISKLKSADGLVVGSAISV
;
A
#
# COMPACT_ATOMS: atom_id res chain seq x y z
N MET A 1 3.79 0.21 9.80
CA MET A 1 2.50 -0.38 9.40
C MET A 1 1.64 -0.63 10.61
N GLY A 2 0.37 -0.24 10.60
CA GLY A 2 -0.52 -0.37 11.75
C GLY A 2 -1.98 -0.10 11.43
N TYR A 3 -2.77 0.05 12.49
CA TYR A 3 -4.20 0.28 12.47
C TYR A 3 -4.54 1.70 12.94
N TYR A 4 -5.55 2.30 12.31
CA TYR A 4 -5.91 3.69 12.57
C TYR A 4 -6.48 3.95 13.96
N ASN A 5 -7.22 3.01 14.53
CA ASN A 5 -7.75 3.14 15.89
C ASN A 5 -6.64 3.36 16.94
N MET A 6 -5.47 2.73 16.76
CA MET A 6 -4.32 2.94 17.66
C MET A 6 -3.76 4.36 17.52
N ILE A 7 -3.75 4.89 16.29
CA ILE A 7 -3.32 6.26 16.01
C ILE A 7 -4.29 7.27 16.63
N LEU A 8 -5.59 6.99 16.57
CA LEU A 8 -6.61 7.82 17.21
C LEU A 8 -6.46 7.86 18.73
N GLN A 9 -6.25 6.72 19.36
CA GLN A 9 -6.03 6.63 20.81
C GLN A 9 -4.74 7.35 21.25
N TYR A 10 -3.68 7.28 20.45
CA TYR A 10 -2.43 8.00 20.69
C TYR A 10 -2.58 9.51 20.49
N GLY A 11 -3.54 9.92 19.68
CA GLY A 11 -3.73 11.28 19.17
C GLY A 11 -2.95 11.53 17.89
N GLU A 12 -3.66 11.74 16.77
CA GLU A 12 -3.06 11.86 15.42
C GLU A 12 -1.88 12.83 15.34
N ASN A 13 -2.03 14.03 15.93
CA ASN A 13 -0.99 15.06 15.86
C ASN A 13 0.25 14.66 16.67
N THR A 14 0.05 14.10 17.85
CA THR A 14 1.13 13.60 18.72
C THR A 14 1.87 12.48 18.00
N PHE A 15 1.14 11.48 17.50
CA PHE A 15 1.69 10.36 16.74
C PHE A 15 2.53 10.81 15.53
N LEU A 16 1.98 11.72 14.71
CA LEU A 16 2.68 12.21 13.53
C LEU A 16 3.90 13.07 13.87
N ASN A 17 3.87 13.82 14.96
CA ASN A 17 5.02 14.58 15.44
C ASN A 17 6.12 13.63 15.92
N ASP A 18 5.75 12.54 16.61
CA ASP A 18 6.70 11.51 17.04
C ASP A 18 7.27 10.73 15.87
N CYS A 19 6.46 10.40 14.86
CA CYS A 19 6.93 9.84 13.60
C CYS A 19 7.99 10.73 12.94
N LYS A 20 7.72 12.03 12.83
CA LYS A 20 8.68 12.99 12.24
C LYS A 20 9.97 13.07 13.06
N ARG A 21 9.86 13.14 14.39
CA ARG A 21 11.01 13.20 15.32
C ARG A 21 11.89 11.95 15.20
N ASN A 22 11.26 10.79 15.01
CA ASN A 22 11.94 9.51 14.83
C ASN A 22 12.28 9.19 13.36
N LYS A 23 12.19 10.17 12.45
CA LYS A 23 12.57 10.04 11.04
C LYS A 23 11.83 8.91 10.32
N VAL A 24 10.52 8.75 10.59
CA VAL A 24 9.65 7.81 9.87
C VAL A 24 9.32 8.41 8.51
N ASP A 25 9.70 7.72 7.42
CA ASP A 25 9.50 8.19 6.04
C ASP A 25 8.09 7.97 5.54
N GLY A 26 7.39 6.94 6.00
CA GLY A 26 6.05 6.63 5.53
C GLY A 26 5.23 5.75 6.46
N LEU A 27 3.92 5.80 6.25
CA LEU A 27 2.94 5.05 7.04
C LEU A 27 2.04 4.21 6.14
N ILE A 28 1.86 2.94 6.51
CA ILE A 28 0.83 2.05 5.96
C ILE A 28 -0.23 1.86 7.03
N VAL A 29 -1.44 2.37 6.78
CA VAL A 29 -2.60 2.23 7.69
C VAL A 29 -3.62 1.34 7.00
N VAL A 30 -3.80 0.11 7.52
CA VAL A 30 -4.50 -0.96 6.78
C VAL A 30 -6.02 -0.84 6.78
N ASP A 31 -6.58 -0.17 7.78
CA ASP A 31 -8.02 -0.02 8.03
C ASP A 31 -8.55 1.40 7.74
N LEU A 32 -7.75 2.25 7.11
CA LEU A 32 -8.16 3.60 6.71
C LEU A 32 -8.09 3.76 5.18
N PRO A 33 -9.13 3.31 4.45
CA PRO A 33 -9.15 3.33 2.99
C PRO A 33 -9.43 4.73 2.43
N TRP A 34 -9.29 4.89 1.11
CA TRP A 34 -9.74 6.07 0.39
C TRP A 34 -11.29 6.02 0.20
N PRO A 35 -12.04 7.10 0.40
CA PRO A 35 -11.58 8.49 0.61
C PRO A 35 -11.43 8.92 2.08
N GLU A 36 -11.71 8.05 3.03
CA GLU A 36 -11.72 8.35 4.47
C GLU A 36 -10.33 8.80 4.97
N ASN A 37 -9.27 8.31 4.32
CA ASN A 37 -7.89 8.64 4.67
C ASN A 37 -7.43 10.04 4.28
N LYS A 38 -8.20 10.81 3.49
CA LYS A 38 -7.75 12.10 2.90
C LYS A 38 -7.23 13.09 3.92
N ASN A 39 -7.95 13.27 5.02
CA ASN A 39 -7.55 14.21 6.07
C ASN A 39 -6.25 13.76 6.75
N PHE A 40 -6.14 12.49 7.10
CA PHE A 40 -4.95 11.95 7.73
C PHE A 40 -3.74 11.98 6.77
N ALA A 41 -3.93 11.59 5.52
CA ALA A 41 -2.88 11.67 4.49
C ALA A 41 -2.37 13.11 4.28
N LYS A 42 -3.27 14.11 4.31
CA LYS A 42 -2.89 15.52 4.26
C LYS A 42 -2.01 15.91 5.45
N LYS A 43 -2.36 15.48 6.68
CA LYS A 43 -1.55 15.70 7.88
C LYS A 43 -0.17 15.03 7.80
N CYS A 44 -0.09 13.82 7.22
CA CYS A 44 1.17 13.14 6.95
C CYS A 44 2.05 13.98 6.01
N LYS A 45 1.48 14.43 4.88
CA LYS A 45 2.20 15.24 3.88
C LYS A 45 2.77 16.53 4.46
N GLN A 46 2.03 17.22 5.33
CA GLN A 46 2.48 18.43 6.03
C GLN A 46 3.73 18.21 6.90
N ARG A 47 4.01 16.95 7.26
CA ARG A 47 5.17 16.54 8.06
C ARG A 47 6.23 15.79 7.26
N SER A 48 6.11 15.80 5.93
CA SER A 48 6.99 15.05 5.02
C SER A 48 6.97 13.53 5.25
N ILE A 49 5.83 13.01 5.70
CA ILE A 49 5.61 11.58 5.87
C ILE A 49 4.75 11.08 4.71
N CYS A 50 5.21 10.07 3.98
CA CYS A 50 4.45 9.46 2.91
C CYS A 50 3.30 8.60 3.49
N TYR A 51 2.06 8.93 3.13
CA TYR A 51 0.94 8.02 3.36
C TYR A 51 0.90 7.02 2.22
N VAL A 52 1.26 5.77 2.49
CA VAL A 52 1.31 4.71 1.49
C VAL A 52 -0.10 4.23 1.17
N GLN A 53 -0.56 4.51 -0.03
CA GLN A 53 -1.91 4.17 -0.45
C GLN A 53 -2.05 2.70 -0.81
N LEU A 54 -2.98 2.01 -0.13
CA LEU A 54 -3.30 0.61 -0.43
C LEU A 54 -4.27 0.52 -1.62
N LEU A 55 -3.99 -0.40 -2.54
CA LEU A 55 -4.85 -0.75 -3.66
C LEU A 55 -5.16 -2.24 -3.67
N SER A 56 -6.44 -2.57 -3.85
CA SER A 56 -6.92 -3.94 -3.98
C SER A 56 -7.03 -4.36 -5.45
N PRO A 57 -6.88 -5.66 -5.78
CA PRO A 57 -7.15 -6.21 -7.11
C PRO A 57 -8.58 -5.96 -7.62
N THR A 58 -9.52 -5.76 -6.70
CA THR A 58 -10.95 -5.51 -6.98
C THR A 58 -11.29 -4.05 -7.20
N THR A 59 -10.32 -3.13 -7.06
CA THR A 59 -10.56 -1.70 -7.27
C THR A 59 -10.96 -1.41 -8.72
N SER A 60 -12.15 -0.83 -8.93
CA SER A 60 -12.61 -0.46 -10.27
C SER A 60 -11.71 0.60 -10.91
N GLN A 61 -11.65 0.64 -12.25
CA GLN A 61 -10.79 1.61 -12.96
C GLN A 61 -11.14 3.08 -12.63
N LYS A 62 -12.42 3.40 -12.47
CA LYS A 62 -12.87 4.75 -12.11
C LYS A 62 -12.31 5.14 -10.75
N ARG A 63 -12.47 4.26 -9.74
CA ARG A 63 -11.96 4.47 -8.38
C ARG A 63 -10.43 4.51 -8.35
N LEU A 64 -9.76 3.65 -9.13
CA LEU A 64 -8.31 3.61 -9.24
C LEU A 64 -7.72 4.97 -9.68
N LYS A 65 -8.30 5.61 -10.70
CA LYS A 65 -7.85 6.93 -11.17
C LYS A 65 -7.94 7.98 -10.06
N LEU A 66 -9.02 7.99 -9.28
CA LEU A 66 -9.24 8.93 -8.18
C LEU A 66 -8.23 8.68 -7.03
N ILE A 67 -8.07 7.43 -6.63
CA ILE A 67 -7.11 7.04 -5.58
C ILE A 67 -5.68 7.41 -5.97
N VAL A 68 -5.27 7.08 -7.19
CA VAL A 68 -3.92 7.39 -7.68
C VAL A 68 -3.68 8.89 -7.76
N LYS A 69 -4.68 9.69 -8.17
CA LYS A 69 -4.59 11.15 -8.19
C LYS A 69 -4.28 11.71 -6.79
N ASP A 70 -4.97 11.22 -5.78
CA ASP A 70 -4.87 11.70 -4.40
C ASP A 70 -3.70 11.05 -3.62
N SER A 71 -3.08 9.98 -4.12
CA SER A 71 -1.99 9.26 -3.43
C SER A 71 -0.69 10.08 -3.40
N HIS A 72 0.15 9.82 -2.40
CA HIS A 72 1.52 10.31 -2.34
C HIS A 72 2.43 9.55 -3.31
N GLU A 73 3.73 9.53 -3.05
CA GLU A 73 4.76 8.99 -3.94
C GLU A 73 4.73 7.46 -4.04
N MET A 74 4.17 6.78 -3.03
CA MET A 74 4.15 5.31 -2.96
C MET A 74 2.74 4.74 -2.90
N ILE A 75 2.52 3.72 -3.71
CA ILE A 75 1.31 2.90 -3.76
C ILE A 75 1.70 1.47 -3.39
N TYR A 76 0.91 0.85 -2.52
CA TYR A 76 1.07 -0.56 -2.17
C TYR A 76 -0.08 -1.36 -2.80
N TYR A 77 0.25 -2.16 -3.82
CA TYR A 77 -0.70 -3.05 -4.45
C TYR A 77 -0.76 -4.38 -3.70
N ILE A 78 -1.92 -4.67 -3.12
CA ILE A 78 -2.20 -5.95 -2.46
C ILE A 78 -2.44 -6.99 -3.54
N SER A 79 -1.51 -7.95 -3.69
CA SER A 79 -1.55 -8.94 -4.77
C SER A 79 -2.55 -10.07 -4.55
N MET A 80 -2.98 -10.28 -3.30
CA MET A 80 -3.89 -11.36 -2.92
C MET A 80 -5.03 -10.85 -2.05
N LEU A 81 -6.24 -11.32 -2.32
CA LEU A 81 -7.33 -11.32 -1.37
C LEU A 81 -7.23 -12.63 -0.58
N SER A 82 -6.54 -12.61 0.54
CA SER A 82 -6.58 -13.71 1.48
C SER A 82 -7.87 -13.58 2.30
N THR A 83 -8.92 -14.28 1.89
CA THR A 83 -9.95 -14.66 2.83
C THR A 83 -9.40 -15.82 3.63
N THR A 84 -9.40 -15.72 4.95
CA THR A 84 -9.11 -16.79 5.89
C THR A 84 -9.86 -18.06 5.43
N GLY A 85 -9.14 -19.07 4.91
CA GLY A 85 -9.71 -20.34 4.48
C GLY A 85 -9.89 -20.57 2.97
N GLY A 86 -9.68 -19.58 2.10
CA GLY A 86 -9.89 -19.71 0.65
C GLY A 86 -8.60 -19.74 -0.16
N LYS A 87 -8.36 -20.81 -0.90
CA LYS A 87 -7.24 -20.98 -1.86
C LYS A 87 -7.50 -20.22 -3.17
N LEU A 88 -7.67 -18.92 -3.15
CA LEU A 88 -7.63 -18.13 -4.38
C LEU A 88 -6.19 -17.68 -4.63
N LYS A 89 -5.37 -18.56 -5.18
CA LYS A 89 -4.04 -18.24 -5.70
C LYS A 89 -4.19 -17.43 -6.99
N VAL A 90 -4.09 -16.12 -6.90
CA VAL A 90 -3.97 -15.27 -8.10
C VAL A 90 -2.63 -15.57 -8.74
N SER A 91 -2.62 -15.89 -10.04
CA SER A 91 -1.38 -16.21 -10.76
C SER A 91 -0.47 -14.97 -10.85
N PRO A 92 0.87 -15.13 -10.85
CA PRO A 92 1.81 -14.02 -11.02
C PRO A 92 1.56 -13.19 -12.27
N SER A 93 1.12 -13.82 -13.37
CA SER A 93 0.76 -13.14 -14.61
C SER A 93 -0.42 -12.19 -14.43
N LYS A 94 -1.44 -12.59 -13.68
CA LYS A 94 -2.60 -11.75 -13.35
C LYS A 94 -2.20 -10.57 -12.44
N ILE A 95 -1.32 -10.81 -11.47
CA ILE A 95 -0.77 -9.77 -10.60
C ILE A 95 -0.03 -8.73 -11.45
N LEU A 96 0.86 -9.15 -12.35
CA LEU A 96 1.58 -8.23 -13.24
C LEU A 96 0.67 -7.48 -14.21
N THR A 97 -0.38 -8.12 -14.70
CA THR A 97 -1.38 -7.44 -15.55
C THR A 97 -2.05 -6.30 -14.79
N ASN A 98 -2.46 -6.52 -13.55
CA ASN A 98 -3.08 -5.49 -12.73
C ASN A 98 -2.06 -4.41 -12.33
N TYR A 99 -0.83 -4.79 -11.97
CA TYR A 99 0.27 -3.87 -11.71
C TYR A 99 0.51 -2.92 -12.91
N LYS A 100 0.61 -3.47 -14.13
CA LYS A 100 0.78 -2.67 -15.35
C LYS A 100 -0.37 -1.67 -15.57
N LYS A 101 -1.62 -2.04 -15.25
CA LYS A 101 -2.76 -1.12 -15.29
C LYS A 101 -2.59 0.03 -14.30
N ILE A 102 -2.15 -0.25 -13.08
CA ILE A 102 -1.87 0.76 -12.06
C ILE A 102 -0.76 1.69 -12.55
N LYS A 103 0.36 1.14 -13.02
CA LYS A 103 1.51 1.92 -13.52
C LYS A 103 1.15 2.81 -14.71
N LYS A 104 0.28 2.35 -15.61
CA LYS A 104 -0.21 3.17 -16.73
C LYS A 104 -0.90 4.45 -16.26
N ILE A 105 -1.55 4.42 -15.09
CA ILE A 105 -2.24 5.57 -14.51
C ILE A 105 -1.29 6.38 -13.62
N SER A 106 -0.43 5.71 -12.86
CA SER A 106 0.42 6.30 -11.81
C SER A 106 1.87 6.60 -12.24
N ARG A 107 2.12 6.83 -13.51
CA ARG A 107 3.44 6.90 -14.20
C ARG A 107 4.66 7.29 -13.36
N TYR A 108 4.52 8.28 -12.48
CA TYR A 108 5.62 8.86 -11.69
C TYR A 108 5.64 8.39 -10.23
N LYS A 109 4.74 7.51 -9.82
CA LYS A 109 4.65 7.01 -8.45
C LYS A 109 5.20 5.60 -8.37
N ASN A 110 5.90 5.29 -7.29
CA ASN A 110 6.37 3.95 -7.03
C ASN A 110 5.19 3.05 -6.66
N CYS A 111 5.08 1.90 -7.30
CA CYS A 111 4.06 0.92 -7.02
C CYS A 111 4.73 -0.39 -6.59
N VAL A 112 4.68 -0.67 -5.29
CA VAL A 112 5.20 -1.93 -4.74
C VAL A 112 4.10 -2.98 -4.69
N ILE A 113 4.47 -4.24 -4.86
CA ILE A 113 3.57 -5.39 -4.76
C ILE A 113 3.85 -6.11 -3.44
N GLY A 114 2.81 -6.37 -2.67
CA GLY A 114 2.93 -7.13 -1.43
C GLY A 114 1.81 -8.14 -1.24
N PHE A 115 1.88 -8.88 -0.14
CA PHE A 115 1.07 -10.04 0.21
C PHE A 115 1.33 -11.29 -0.65
N GLY A 116 1.60 -12.40 0.02
CA GLY A 116 1.81 -13.70 -0.62
C GLY A 116 3.05 -13.79 -1.50
N ILE A 117 4.02 -12.89 -1.33
CA ILE A 117 5.30 -12.95 -2.00
C ILE A 117 6.14 -14.06 -1.37
N THR A 118 6.54 -15.02 -2.18
CA THR A 118 7.33 -16.18 -1.79
C THR A 118 8.61 -16.26 -2.62
N LYS A 119 9.55 -17.10 -2.21
CA LYS A 119 10.79 -17.37 -2.99
C LYS A 119 10.49 -17.74 -4.45
N THR A 120 9.41 -18.48 -4.71
CA THR A 120 9.02 -18.92 -6.05
C THR A 120 8.35 -17.83 -6.90
N THR A 121 7.78 -16.80 -6.28
CA THR A 121 7.07 -15.73 -6.98
C THR A 121 7.92 -14.49 -7.21
N ILE A 122 8.98 -14.28 -6.44
CA ILE A 122 9.88 -13.12 -6.55
C ILE A 122 10.42 -12.98 -7.98
N SER A 123 10.96 -14.04 -8.56
CA SER A 123 11.54 -14.00 -9.91
C SER A 123 10.53 -13.61 -10.99
N LYS A 124 9.28 -14.01 -10.81
CA LYS A 124 8.16 -13.71 -11.73
C LYS A 124 7.62 -12.30 -11.61
N LEU A 125 7.89 -11.61 -10.49
CA LEU A 125 7.37 -10.27 -10.19
C LEU A 125 8.47 -9.18 -10.21
N LYS A 126 9.70 -9.53 -10.57
CA LYS A 126 10.87 -8.64 -10.56
C LYS A 126 10.76 -7.38 -11.43
N SER A 127 9.77 -7.32 -12.32
CA SER A 127 9.51 -6.13 -13.15
C SER A 127 8.69 -5.05 -12.45
N ALA A 128 8.27 -5.27 -11.20
CA ALA A 128 7.63 -4.25 -10.38
C ALA A 128 8.66 -3.26 -9.84
N ASP A 129 8.22 -2.05 -9.46
CA ASP A 129 9.09 -1.04 -8.83
C ASP A 129 9.68 -1.54 -7.50
N GLY A 130 8.98 -2.45 -6.82
CA GLY A 130 9.44 -3.09 -5.59
C GLY A 130 8.52 -4.22 -5.14
N LEU A 131 9.03 -5.09 -4.28
CA LEU A 131 8.30 -6.18 -3.67
C LEU A 131 8.39 -6.08 -2.16
N VAL A 132 7.26 -6.26 -1.47
CA VAL A 132 7.22 -6.30 0.00
C VAL A 132 7.09 -7.75 0.43
N VAL A 133 8.11 -8.24 1.11
CA VAL A 133 8.23 -9.62 1.59
C VAL A 133 8.11 -9.59 3.11
N GLY A 134 7.14 -10.31 3.65
CA GLY A 134 6.91 -10.44 5.08
C GLY A 134 7.30 -11.85 5.57
N SER A 135 6.30 -12.68 5.79
CA SER A 135 6.42 -14.02 6.42
C SER A 135 7.45 -14.98 5.78
N ALA A 136 7.91 -14.72 4.57
CA ALA A 136 8.97 -15.53 3.95
C ALA A 136 10.39 -15.18 4.47
N ILE A 137 10.54 -14.09 5.23
CA ILE A 137 11.80 -13.62 5.84
C ILE A 137 11.74 -13.72 7.36
N SER A 138 10.53 -13.59 7.94
CA SER A 138 10.31 -13.74 9.38
C SER A 138 10.39 -15.24 9.72
N VAL A 139 11.46 -15.66 10.36
CA VAL A 139 11.65 -17.01 10.90
C VAL A 139 11.29 -16.98 12.38
#